data_9ba9de80becfda1b15a5091e3d207697
#
_entry.id   9ba9de80becfda1b15a5091e3d207697
#
_cell.length_a   1.000
_cell.length_b   1.000
_cell.length_c   1.000
_cell.angle_alpha   90.00
_cell.angle_beta   90.00
_cell.angle_gamma   90.00
#
_symmetry.space_group_name_H-M   'P 1'
#
loop_
_entity.id
_entity.type
_entity.pdbx_description
1 polymer ?
#
loop_
_entity_poly.entity_id
_entity_poly.type
_entity_poly.pdbx_seq_one_letter_code
_entity_poly.pdbx_strand_id
1 'polypeptide(L)'
;MGKVMLFTDGAARGNPDGPGGYGAVLQFTDSTGTLHEKELSAGYVRTTNNRMELMAAIAGLEALNRPCEVELYSDSKYLTDAFNQGWIDKWVENNWKRKTGPVKNIDLWERLLRAKNPHRVKFCWVKGHAGHPLNERCDKLATSAADGDNLLVDEGVT
;
A
#
# COMPACT_ATOMS: atom_id res chain seq x y z
N MET A 1 16.31 1.76 -16.19
CA MET A 1 15.11 1.73 -15.33
C MET A 1 15.38 2.59 -14.10
N GLY A 2 14.53 3.60 -13.86
CA GLY A 2 14.71 4.48 -12.71
C GLY A 2 14.43 3.77 -11.38
N LYS A 3 15.11 4.21 -10.32
CA LYS A 3 14.92 3.67 -8.97
C LYS A 3 14.06 4.61 -8.14
N VAL A 4 13.03 4.07 -7.52
CA VAL A 4 12.07 4.79 -6.69
C VAL A 4 12.00 4.13 -5.32
N MET A 5 11.94 4.95 -4.28
CA MET A 5 11.64 4.49 -2.93
C MET A 5 10.19 4.89 -2.62
N LEU A 6 9.41 3.91 -2.21
CA LEU A 6 7.98 4.10 -1.92
C LEU A 6 7.73 3.71 -0.46
N PHE A 7 7.28 4.68 0.33
CA PHE A 7 6.91 4.48 1.73
C PHE A 7 5.40 4.50 1.83
N THR A 8 4.83 3.56 2.57
CA THR A 8 3.37 3.36 2.62
C THR A 8 2.89 3.11 4.03
N ASP A 9 1.68 3.56 4.33
CA ASP A 9 1.00 3.22 5.58
C ASP A 9 -0.52 3.29 5.39
N GLY A 10 -1.23 2.51 6.18
CA GLY A 10 -2.69 2.51 6.23
C GLY A 10 -3.17 2.64 7.66
N ALA A 11 -4.31 3.28 7.84
CA ALA A 11 -4.91 3.47 9.15
C ALA A 11 -6.42 3.26 9.07
N ALA A 12 -7.01 2.69 10.11
CA ALA A 12 -8.45 2.57 10.22
C ALA A 12 -8.91 2.99 11.61
N ARG A 13 -10.02 3.73 11.65
CA ARG A 13 -10.66 4.18 12.89
C ARG A 13 -11.87 3.27 13.11
N GLY A 14 -11.80 2.40 14.11
CA GLY A 14 -12.89 1.45 14.35
C GLY A 14 -12.95 0.32 13.33
N ASN A 15 -11.85 -0.37 13.16
CA ASN A 15 -11.73 -1.53 12.28
C ASN A 15 -12.63 -2.67 12.76
N PRO A 16 -13.53 -3.30 11.91
CA PRO A 16 -13.54 -3.19 10.44
C PRO A 16 -14.49 -2.16 9.84
N ASP A 17 -15.34 -1.48 10.61
CA ASP A 17 -16.46 -0.74 10.05
C ASP A 17 -16.35 0.78 10.16
N GLY A 18 -15.21 1.29 10.58
CA GLY A 18 -15.00 2.72 10.70
C GLY A 18 -14.30 3.34 9.49
N PRO A 19 -14.12 4.66 9.49
CA PRO A 19 -13.36 5.32 8.44
C PRO A 19 -11.89 4.92 8.50
N GLY A 20 -11.22 5.05 7.36
CA GLY A 20 -9.80 4.78 7.26
C GLY A 20 -9.17 5.62 6.18
N GLY A 21 -7.84 5.54 6.08
CA GLY A 21 -7.11 6.25 5.07
C GLY A 21 -5.76 5.60 4.79
N TYR A 22 -5.16 6.01 3.70
CA TYR A 22 -3.79 5.59 3.38
C TYR A 22 -2.90 6.81 3.16
N GLY A 23 -1.61 6.62 3.34
CA GLY A 23 -0.59 7.59 3.01
C GLY A 23 0.56 6.91 2.30
N ALA A 24 1.10 7.59 1.30
CA ALA A 24 2.27 7.11 0.57
C ALA A 24 3.18 8.28 0.22
N VAL A 25 4.49 8.03 0.27
CA VAL A 25 5.50 9.01 -0.14
C VAL A 25 6.41 8.34 -1.15
N LEU A 26 6.49 8.92 -2.33
CA LEU A 26 7.40 8.49 -3.38
C LEU A 26 8.62 9.41 -3.39
N GLN A 27 9.81 8.80 -3.45
CA GLN A 27 11.07 9.55 -3.59
C GLN A 27 11.86 8.99 -4.74
N PHE A 28 12.40 9.88 -5.58
CA PHE A 28 13.43 9.48 -6.54
C PHE A 28 14.42 10.62 -6.74
N THR A 29 15.65 10.24 -7.06
CA THR A 29 16.72 11.19 -7.35
C THR A 29 16.99 11.14 -8.85
N ASP A 30 16.94 12.31 -9.51
CA ASP A 30 17.15 12.38 -10.95
C ASP A 30 18.63 12.31 -11.31
N SER A 31 18.94 12.38 -12.61
CA SER A 31 20.30 12.28 -13.12
C SER A 31 21.20 13.44 -12.68
N THR A 32 20.61 14.55 -12.25
CA THR A 32 21.36 15.72 -11.74
C THR A 32 21.59 15.67 -10.23
N GLY A 33 21.09 14.63 -9.55
CA GLY A 33 21.20 14.49 -8.10
C GLY A 33 20.09 15.20 -7.33
N THR A 34 19.07 15.73 -8.01
CA THR A 34 17.95 16.40 -7.35
C THR A 34 16.93 15.39 -6.85
N LEU A 35 16.58 15.49 -5.57
CA LEU A 35 15.57 14.65 -4.94
C LEU A 35 14.17 15.18 -5.28
N HIS A 36 13.32 14.28 -5.77
CA HIS A 36 11.92 14.55 -6.02
C HIS A 36 11.06 13.74 -5.08
N GLU A 37 10.03 14.36 -4.51
CA GLU A 37 9.09 13.71 -3.61
C GLU A 37 7.66 13.95 -4.04
N LYS A 38 6.80 12.94 -3.84
CA LYS A 38 5.37 13.08 -4.07
C LYS A 38 4.63 12.40 -2.93
N GLU A 39 3.65 13.10 -2.36
CA GLU A 39 2.77 12.55 -1.34
C GLU A 39 1.43 12.17 -1.95
N LEU A 40 0.90 11.03 -1.51
CA LEU A 40 -0.43 10.56 -1.90
C LEU A 40 -1.19 10.19 -0.64
N SER A 41 -2.47 10.52 -0.60
CA SER A 41 -3.34 10.12 0.50
C SER A 41 -4.79 10.15 0.05
N ALA A 42 -5.62 9.32 0.69
CA ALA A 42 -7.06 9.36 0.54
C ALA A 42 -7.70 8.71 1.76
N GLY A 43 -8.91 9.17 2.10
CA GLY A 43 -9.70 8.61 3.18
C GLY A 43 -10.98 7.99 2.66
N TYR A 44 -11.53 7.04 3.42
CA TYR A 44 -12.70 6.24 3.06
C TYR A 44 -13.67 6.22 4.23
N VAL A 45 -14.97 6.27 3.94
CA VAL A 45 -16.01 6.34 4.99
C VAL A 45 -16.09 5.05 5.81
N ARG A 46 -15.82 3.91 5.17
CA ARG A 46 -15.85 2.58 5.80
C ARG A 46 -14.85 1.67 5.10
N THR A 47 -13.90 1.13 5.86
CA THR A 47 -12.87 0.26 5.31
C THR A 47 -12.20 -0.55 6.43
N THR A 48 -11.10 -1.24 6.12
CA THR A 48 -10.31 -1.96 7.11
C THR A 48 -8.85 -1.53 7.04
N ASN A 49 -8.12 -1.79 8.11
CA ASN A 49 -6.68 -1.48 8.16
C ASN A 49 -5.93 -2.19 7.03
N ASN A 50 -6.19 -3.49 6.84
CA ASN A 50 -5.52 -4.26 5.79
C ASN A 50 -5.81 -3.71 4.39
N ARG A 51 -7.05 -3.30 4.12
CA ARG A 51 -7.38 -2.70 2.82
C ARG A 51 -6.61 -1.40 2.59
N MET A 52 -6.46 -0.59 3.62
CA MET A 52 -5.72 0.69 3.51
C MET A 52 -4.23 0.46 3.32
N GLU A 53 -3.66 -0.56 3.94
CA GLU A 53 -2.26 -0.94 3.69
C GLU A 53 -2.04 -1.34 2.22
N LEU A 54 -2.97 -2.12 1.65
CA LEU A 54 -2.90 -2.49 0.23
C LEU A 54 -3.11 -1.27 -0.67
N MET A 55 -4.06 -0.40 -0.34
CA MET A 55 -4.33 0.80 -1.13
C MET A 55 -3.14 1.77 -1.17
N ALA A 56 -2.41 1.90 -0.07
CA ALA A 56 -1.19 2.73 -0.06
C ALA A 56 -0.17 2.23 -1.09
N ALA A 57 0.06 0.93 -1.13
CA ALA A 57 0.97 0.33 -2.11
C ALA A 57 0.45 0.50 -3.54
N ILE A 58 -0.83 0.25 -3.76
CA ILE A 58 -1.48 0.39 -5.06
C ILE A 58 -1.36 1.83 -5.57
N ALA A 59 -1.73 2.79 -4.74
CA ALA A 59 -1.70 4.21 -5.13
C ALA A 59 -0.30 4.66 -5.51
N GLY A 60 0.71 4.23 -4.73
CA GLY A 60 2.09 4.57 -5.02
C GLY A 60 2.57 3.99 -6.34
N LEU A 61 2.29 2.73 -6.60
CA LEU A 61 2.70 2.07 -7.84
C LEU A 61 1.94 2.63 -9.05
N GLU A 62 0.64 2.89 -8.90
CA GLU A 62 -0.17 3.46 -9.99
C GLU A 62 0.22 4.90 -10.34
N ALA A 63 0.87 5.61 -9.43
CA ALA A 63 1.34 6.96 -9.69
C ALA A 63 2.56 7.01 -10.61
N LEU A 64 3.24 5.88 -10.82
CA LEU A 64 4.40 5.79 -11.69
C LEU A 64 3.96 5.70 -13.14
N ASN A 65 4.52 6.55 -14.00
CA ASN A 65 4.13 6.64 -15.41
C ASN A 65 5.08 5.91 -16.37
N ARG A 66 6.08 5.21 -15.83
CA ARG A 66 7.02 4.39 -16.61
C ARG A 66 7.52 3.24 -15.74
N PRO A 67 8.06 2.17 -16.35
CA PRO A 67 8.63 1.07 -15.56
C PRO A 67 9.76 1.57 -14.66
N CYS A 68 9.72 1.16 -13.39
CA CYS A 68 10.67 1.57 -12.38
C CYS A 68 11.14 0.36 -11.56
N GLU A 69 12.32 0.52 -10.97
CA GLU A 69 12.79 -0.34 -9.91
C GLU A 69 12.33 0.29 -8.60
N VAL A 70 11.52 -0.42 -7.81
CA VAL A 70 10.87 0.15 -6.63
C VAL A 70 11.26 -0.62 -5.38
N GLU A 71 11.73 0.10 -4.35
CA GLU A 71 11.81 -0.43 -3.01
C GLU A 71 10.59 0.08 -2.24
N LEU A 72 9.70 -0.83 -1.87
CA LEU A 72 8.46 -0.50 -1.17
C LEU A 72 8.59 -0.86 0.30
N TYR A 73 8.45 0.14 1.17
CA TYR A 73 8.58 0.00 2.62
C TYR A 73 7.21 0.06 3.28
N SER A 74 6.91 -0.93 4.11
CA SER A 74 5.65 -1.00 4.84
C SER A 74 5.87 -1.68 6.18
N ASP A 75 5.12 -1.27 7.20
CA ASP A 75 5.09 -1.95 8.48
C ASP A 75 4.05 -3.08 8.52
N SER A 76 3.32 -3.29 7.43
CA SER A 76 2.31 -4.33 7.32
C SER A 76 2.92 -5.65 6.86
N LYS A 77 3.00 -6.62 7.77
CA LYS A 77 3.40 -7.99 7.39
C LYS A 77 2.35 -8.64 6.50
N TYR A 78 1.09 -8.26 6.65
CA TYR A 78 0.01 -8.72 5.77
C TYR A 78 0.35 -8.45 4.31
N LEU A 79 0.88 -7.26 4.02
CA LEU A 79 1.30 -6.89 2.67
C LEU A 79 2.63 -7.55 2.29
N THR A 80 3.68 -7.34 3.09
CA THR A 80 5.04 -7.74 2.70
C THR A 80 5.21 -9.25 2.66
N ASP A 81 4.62 -9.98 3.60
CA ASP A 81 4.76 -11.44 3.65
C ASP A 81 4.02 -12.11 2.49
N ALA A 82 2.93 -11.53 2.00
CA ALA A 82 2.22 -12.08 0.84
C ALA A 82 3.15 -12.25 -0.37
N PHE A 83 4.09 -11.32 -0.53
CA PHE A 83 5.08 -11.39 -1.60
C PHE A 83 6.36 -12.12 -1.16
N ASN A 84 6.89 -11.78 0.01
CA ASN A 84 8.18 -12.30 0.46
C ASN A 84 8.11 -13.77 0.87
N GLN A 85 6.95 -14.24 1.33
CA GLN A 85 6.74 -15.64 1.67
C GLN A 85 6.11 -16.45 0.53
N GLY A 86 5.84 -15.81 -0.60
CA GLY A 86 5.26 -16.47 -1.76
C GLY A 86 3.78 -16.84 -1.62
N TRP A 87 3.06 -16.27 -0.66
CA TRP A 87 1.65 -16.60 -0.44
C TRP A 87 0.78 -16.23 -1.63
N ILE A 88 1.06 -15.08 -2.24
CA ILE A 88 0.21 -14.59 -3.32
C ILE A 88 0.28 -15.49 -4.56
N ASP A 89 1.45 -16.07 -4.84
CA ASP A 89 1.60 -17.01 -5.94
C ASP A 89 0.75 -18.27 -5.72
N LYS A 90 0.71 -18.75 -4.48
CA LYS A 90 -0.11 -19.90 -4.11
C LYS A 90 -1.59 -19.57 -4.22
N TRP A 91 -1.99 -18.38 -3.79
CA TRP A 91 -3.38 -17.94 -3.90
C TRP A 91 -3.85 -17.89 -5.36
N VAL A 92 -3.01 -17.33 -6.24
CA VAL A 92 -3.32 -17.26 -7.67
C VAL A 92 -3.45 -18.67 -8.26
N GLU A 93 -2.52 -19.57 -7.94
CA GLU A 93 -2.55 -20.97 -8.41
C GLU A 93 -3.83 -21.68 -7.95
N ASN A 94 -4.31 -21.39 -6.77
CA ASN A 94 -5.48 -22.06 -6.16
C ASN A 94 -6.77 -21.26 -6.36
N ASN A 95 -6.81 -20.36 -7.35
CA ASN A 95 -7.99 -19.55 -7.69
C ASN A 95 -8.51 -18.75 -6.48
N TRP A 96 -7.56 -18.19 -5.68
CA TRP A 96 -7.87 -17.37 -4.50
C TRP A 96 -8.63 -18.12 -3.40
N LYS A 97 -8.40 -19.42 -3.30
CA LYS A 97 -9.00 -20.26 -2.27
C LYS A 97 -7.94 -20.80 -1.32
N ARG A 98 -8.29 -20.89 -0.04
CA ARG A 98 -7.48 -21.50 1.00
C ARG A 98 -8.31 -22.60 1.67
N LYS A 99 -7.65 -23.43 2.47
CA LYS A 99 -8.36 -24.47 3.25
C LYS A 99 -9.43 -23.90 4.18
N THR A 100 -9.21 -22.68 4.68
CA THR A 100 -10.10 -21.98 5.59
C THR A 100 -11.17 -21.15 4.90
N GLY A 101 -11.20 -21.14 3.57
CA GLY A 101 -12.16 -20.38 2.78
C GLY A 101 -11.48 -19.48 1.75
N PRO A 102 -12.23 -18.58 1.10
CA PRO A 102 -11.64 -17.68 0.10
C PRO A 102 -10.66 -16.70 0.73
N VAL A 103 -9.68 -16.29 -0.06
CA VAL A 103 -8.74 -15.22 0.33
C VAL A 103 -9.53 -13.92 0.47
N LYS A 104 -9.24 -13.14 1.49
CA LYS A 104 -9.86 -11.83 1.67
C LYS A 104 -9.20 -10.78 0.79
N ASN A 105 -9.96 -9.73 0.44
CA ASN A 105 -9.47 -8.57 -0.29
C ASN A 105 -8.93 -8.91 -1.69
N ILE A 106 -9.51 -9.88 -2.35
CA ILE A 106 -9.08 -10.35 -3.67
C ILE A 106 -9.06 -9.18 -4.67
N ASP A 107 -10.04 -8.30 -4.64
CA ASP A 107 -10.13 -7.13 -5.50
C ASP A 107 -8.86 -6.26 -5.42
N LEU A 108 -8.40 -5.99 -4.21
CA LEU A 108 -7.19 -5.18 -4.01
C LEU A 108 -5.92 -5.95 -4.33
N TRP A 109 -5.86 -7.25 -4.00
CA TRP A 109 -4.70 -8.06 -4.36
C TRP A 109 -4.53 -8.13 -5.88
N GLU A 110 -5.61 -8.30 -6.63
CA GLU A 110 -5.56 -8.32 -8.09
C GLU A 110 -5.14 -6.96 -8.66
N ARG A 111 -5.67 -5.88 -8.09
CA ARG A 111 -5.28 -4.52 -8.50
C ARG A 111 -3.80 -4.26 -8.21
N LEU A 112 -3.32 -4.71 -7.06
CA LEU A 112 -1.91 -4.58 -6.68
C LEU A 112 -1.00 -5.34 -7.65
N LEU A 113 -1.39 -6.56 -8.04
CA LEU A 113 -0.62 -7.32 -9.02
C LEU A 113 -0.54 -6.60 -10.36
N ARG A 114 -1.64 -5.99 -10.81
CA ARG A 114 -1.66 -5.21 -12.05
C ARG A 114 -0.77 -3.96 -11.92
N ALA A 115 -0.85 -3.27 -10.80
CA ALA A 115 -0.05 -2.07 -10.55
C ALA A 115 1.45 -2.39 -10.49
N LYS A 116 1.79 -3.55 -9.93
CA LYS A 116 3.15 -4.03 -9.78
C LYS A 116 3.76 -4.51 -11.10
N ASN A 117 2.94 -5.05 -12.00
CA ASN A 117 3.39 -5.76 -13.19
C ASN A 117 4.43 -5.03 -14.05
N PRO A 118 4.30 -3.71 -14.32
CA PRO A 118 5.31 -2.99 -15.13
C PRO A 118 6.64 -2.78 -14.42
N HIS A 119 6.70 -2.99 -13.11
CA HIS A 119 7.83 -2.59 -12.29
C HIS A 119 8.55 -3.79 -11.69
N ARG A 120 9.79 -3.55 -11.24
CA ARG A 120 10.54 -4.50 -10.43
C ARG A 120 10.42 -4.02 -8.98
N VAL A 121 9.59 -4.67 -8.18
CA VAL A 121 9.27 -4.23 -6.83
C VAL A 121 9.88 -5.16 -5.79
N LYS A 122 10.62 -4.56 -4.85
CA LYS A 122 11.13 -5.26 -3.67
C LYS A 122 10.30 -4.79 -2.47
N PHE A 123 9.65 -5.71 -1.78
CA PHE A 123 8.88 -5.41 -0.59
C PHE A 123 9.78 -5.51 0.64
N CYS A 124 9.85 -4.42 1.40
CA CYS A 124 10.71 -4.31 2.58
C CYS A 124 9.84 -4.05 3.80
N TRP A 125 9.84 -5.00 4.75
CA TRP A 125 9.14 -4.78 6.00
C TRP A 125 9.97 -3.89 6.91
N VAL A 126 9.31 -2.91 7.54
CA VAL A 126 9.92 -2.06 8.57
C VAL A 126 9.07 -2.15 9.83
N LYS A 127 9.72 -2.05 10.98
CA LYS A 127 9.00 -2.07 12.26
C LYS A 127 8.22 -0.76 12.41
N GLY A 128 6.91 -0.87 12.67
CA GLY A 128 6.06 0.29 12.88
C GLY A 128 6.49 1.10 14.11
N HIS A 129 6.36 2.42 14.03
CA HIS A 129 6.69 3.36 15.10
C HIS A 129 8.15 3.26 15.58
N ALA A 130 9.05 2.86 14.69
CA ALA A 130 10.48 2.74 15.02
C ALA A 130 11.28 4.03 14.79
N GLY A 131 10.60 5.19 14.75
CA GLY A 131 11.26 6.48 14.58
C GLY A 131 11.71 6.78 13.16
N HIS A 132 11.21 6.08 12.17
CA HIS A 132 11.55 6.33 10.76
C HIS A 132 10.74 7.53 10.24
N PRO A 133 11.38 8.66 9.88
CA PRO A 133 10.66 9.90 9.55
C PRO A 133 9.63 9.75 8.42
N LEU A 134 9.95 8.97 7.39
CA LEU A 134 9.05 8.80 6.25
C LEU A 134 7.88 7.88 6.58
N ASN A 135 8.09 6.87 7.42
CA ASN A 135 6.98 6.04 7.91
C ASN A 135 6.03 6.86 8.78
N GLU A 136 6.57 7.71 9.64
CA GLU A 136 5.75 8.60 10.47
C GLU A 136 4.97 9.60 9.62
N ARG A 137 5.57 10.08 8.53
CA ARG A 137 4.91 10.97 7.59
C ARG A 137 3.75 10.27 6.89
N CYS A 138 3.94 9.01 6.47
CA CYS A 138 2.86 8.20 5.88
C CYS A 138 1.74 7.95 6.88
N ASP A 139 2.06 7.69 8.14
CA ASP A 139 1.07 7.52 9.21
C ASP A 139 0.22 8.77 9.38
N LYS A 140 0.85 9.95 9.42
CA LYS A 140 0.12 11.22 9.51
C LYS A 140 -0.77 11.46 8.30
N LEU A 141 -0.29 11.15 7.10
CA LEU A 141 -1.10 11.27 5.88
C LEU A 141 -2.31 10.35 5.96
N ALA A 142 -2.11 9.11 6.41
CA ALA A 142 -3.18 8.12 6.51
C ALA A 142 -4.23 8.53 7.56
N THR A 143 -3.79 8.91 8.75
CA THR A 143 -4.72 9.28 9.84
C THR A 143 -5.44 10.59 9.53
N SER A 144 -4.75 11.57 8.97
CA SER A 144 -5.37 12.83 8.57
C SER A 144 -6.42 12.62 7.48
N ALA A 145 -6.15 11.73 6.53
CA ALA A 145 -7.11 11.40 5.48
C ALA A 145 -8.34 10.68 6.06
N ALA A 146 -8.13 9.74 6.99
CA ALA A 146 -9.22 9.03 7.65
C ALA A 146 -10.15 9.98 8.45
N ASP A 147 -9.57 11.00 9.05
CA ASP A 147 -10.28 11.97 9.88
C ASP A 147 -10.84 13.16 9.08
N GLY A 148 -10.63 13.20 7.78
CA GLY A 148 -11.02 14.29 6.91
C GLY A 148 -12.49 14.27 6.49
N ASP A 149 -12.90 15.28 5.73
CA ASP A 149 -14.27 15.46 5.28
C ASP A 149 -14.56 14.89 3.88
N ASN A 150 -13.53 14.72 3.06
CA ASN A 150 -13.66 14.27 1.68
C ASN A 150 -13.44 12.77 1.56
N LEU A 151 -14.26 12.00 2.28
CA LEU A 151 -14.11 10.55 2.31
C LEU A 151 -14.72 9.89 1.08
N LEU A 152 -14.00 8.93 0.53
CA LEU A 152 -14.40 8.13 -0.60
C LEU A 152 -15.16 6.88 -0.12
N VAL A 153 -15.71 6.14 -1.08
CA VAL A 153 -16.36 4.85 -0.81
C VAL A 153 -15.40 3.73 -1.19
N ASP A 154 -15.14 2.82 -0.25
CA ASP A 154 -14.39 1.60 -0.54
C ASP A 154 -15.39 0.54 -0.97
N GLU A 155 -15.55 0.38 -2.28
CA GLU A 155 -16.61 -0.45 -2.86
C GLU A 155 -16.41 -1.94 -2.63
N GLY A 156 -15.19 -2.37 -2.43
CA GLY A 156 -14.86 -3.79 -2.23
C GLY A 156 -14.89 -4.25 -0.78
N VAL A 157 -15.14 -3.34 0.17
CA VAL A 157 -15.15 -3.71 1.59
C VAL A 157 -16.43 -4.51 1.91
N THR A 158 -16.26 -5.58 2.69
CA THR A 158 -17.38 -6.47 3.08
C THR A 158 -17.63 -6.45 4.58
#